data_6dd33d6662f8e3ca2d8400810a201e0a
#
_entry.id   6dd33d6662f8e3ca2d8400810a201e0a
#
_cell.length_a   1.000
_cell.length_b   1.000
_cell.length_c   1.000
_cell.angle_alpha   90.00
_cell.angle_beta   90.00
_cell.angle_gamma   90.00
#
_symmetry.space_group_name_H-M   'P 1'
#
loop_
_entity.id
_entity.type
_entity.pdbx_description
1 polymer ?
#
loop_
_entity_poly.entity_id
_entity_poly.type
_entity_poly.pdbx_seq_one_letter_code
_entity_poly.pdbx_strand_id
1 'polypeptide(L)'
;MKKILDLITDEVTKAFTDCGYDAKYGKVTLSNRPDLCEYQCNGAMAAAKEYKKAPFMIADEVAAKLAEASMFSMAESVKPGFLNLKLDEAFLASYVADMQKEEGRFGCDTVENPKTIMIDYGGPNVAKPLHVGHLRSAIIGESIKRIGKFVGHKVIGDVHLGDWGLQMGLIITELKLRQPELVYFDENFEGEYPKEAPFTISELEEIYPTASKKSKEDEAYKEAAMQATYELQHGRKGYQALLSHILNVSVTDLKKNYANLNVSFELWKGESDAQPYIPAMVQKMKDDGFAYISDGALVVDVKEDTDTKEIPPCMILKSDGASLYNTTDLATIVWRMKDYNPDEIIYVVDKRQELYFTQVFRCARKTGLVKPETELKFLGFGTMNGKDGKPFKTREGGVMRLEHLVSEIDNEMLKKITENQKTKENLGISEEEAKETAKTVALAAIKYGDLSNQASKDYIFDIDRFTSFEGNTGPYILYTIVRIKSILHKYHDLGKSAEGAVITSSHSESEKNLMLELSKFNAVIEGAFADTAPHKICSYIYDLANAFNSFYHETKIMSEEDETVQKSYIRLLELTKSVLETSIDLLGFSAPERM
;
A
#
# COMPACT_ATOMS: atom_id res chain seq x y z
N MET A 1 16.10 17.14 0.84
CA MET A 1 16.66 17.68 2.12
C MET A 1 17.18 16.55 2.99
N LYS A 2 18.27 16.77 3.73
CA LYS A 2 18.72 15.79 4.73
C LYS A 2 17.67 15.63 5.84
N LYS A 3 17.46 14.39 6.28
CA LYS A 3 16.51 14.11 7.37
C LYS A 3 16.96 14.79 8.65
N ILE A 4 16.03 15.32 9.43
CA ILE A 4 16.36 16.03 10.67
C ILE A 4 17.15 15.14 11.65
N LEU A 5 16.79 13.87 11.75
CA LEU A 5 17.50 12.92 12.62
C LEU A 5 18.95 12.68 12.17
N ASP A 6 19.22 12.72 10.87
CA ASP A 6 20.58 12.60 10.32
C ASP A 6 21.40 13.85 10.61
N LEU A 7 20.79 15.05 10.50
CA LEU A 7 21.46 16.31 10.89
C LEU A 7 21.85 16.30 12.37
N ILE A 8 20.94 15.85 13.24
CA ILE A 8 21.20 15.73 14.67
C ILE A 8 22.30 14.70 14.94
N THR A 9 22.24 13.55 14.27
CA THR A 9 23.25 12.50 14.40
C THR A 9 24.64 12.98 13.96
N ASP A 10 24.73 13.77 12.88
CA ASP A 10 26.01 14.34 12.44
C ASP A 10 26.62 15.28 13.49
N GLU A 11 25.80 16.15 14.07
CA GLU A 11 26.29 17.09 15.09
C GLU A 11 26.72 16.38 16.37
N VAL A 12 25.96 15.36 16.80
CA VAL A 12 26.32 14.53 17.96
C VAL A 12 27.59 13.70 17.67
N THR A 13 27.69 13.11 16.46
CA THR A 13 28.88 12.38 16.02
C THR A 13 30.13 13.28 16.04
N LYS A 14 29.99 14.50 15.52
CA LYS A 14 31.06 15.51 15.58
C LYS A 14 31.46 15.81 17.02
N ALA A 15 30.50 16.01 17.92
CA ALA A 15 30.78 16.26 19.33
C ALA A 15 31.54 15.09 20.02
N PHE A 16 31.18 13.83 19.70
CA PHE A 16 31.95 12.66 20.17
C PHE A 16 33.39 12.70 19.65
N THR A 17 33.58 12.95 18.36
CA THR A 17 34.94 13.00 17.76
C THR A 17 35.76 14.14 18.29
N ASP A 18 35.18 15.33 18.50
CA ASP A 18 35.83 16.48 19.08
C ASP A 18 36.29 16.22 20.55
N CYS A 19 35.57 15.36 21.25
CA CYS A 19 35.94 14.89 22.59
C CYS A 19 36.92 13.70 22.60
N GLY A 20 37.37 13.25 21.41
CA GLY A 20 38.33 12.14 21.27
C GLY A 20 37.70 10.74 21.28
N TYR A 21 36.41 10.62 21.09
CA TYR A 21 35.68 9.35 21.01
C TYR A 21 35.39 8.95 19.57
N ASP A 22 35.12 7.65 19.33
CA ASP A 22 34.81 7.13 18.00
C ASP A 22 33.45 7.63 17.52
N ALA A 23 33.38 8.00 16.23
CA ALA A 23 32.18 8.48 15.55
C ALA A 23 30.98 7.53 15.65
N LYS A 24 31.21 6.22 15.73
CA LYS A 24 30.16 5.19 15.84
C LYS A 24 29.22 5.36 17.03
N TYR A 25 29.64 6.11 18.06
CA TYR A 25 28.85 6.36 19.25
C TYR A 25 27.88 7.55 19.13
N GLY A 26 27.95 8.32 18.05
CA GLY A 26 27.11 9.51 17.85
C GLY A 26 25.67 9.25 17.39
N LYS A 27 25.24 7.99 17.24
CA LYS A 27 23.91 7.67 16.73
C LYS A 27 22.80 8.17 17.65
N VAL A 28 21.88 8.96 17.10
CA VAL A 28 20.72 9.53 17.78
C VAL A 28 19.44 8.79 17.38
N THR A 29 18.50 8.70 18.30
CA THR A 29 17.15 8.17 18.09
C THR A 29 16.11 9.13 18.62
N LEU A 30 14.85 8.96 18.20
CA LEU A 30 13.72 9.60 18.86
C LEU A 30 13.66 9.16 20.33
N SER A 31 13.32 10.07 21.22
CA SER A 31 13.18 9.75 22.64
C SER A 31 11.93 8.90 22.87
N ASN A 32 12.05 7.90 23.75
CA ASN A 32 10.90 7.16 24.28
C ASN A 32 10.19 7.92 25.43
N ARG A 33 10.75 9.06 25.86
CA ARG A 33 10.24 9.93 26.92
C ARG A 33 10.14 11.36 26.39
N PRO A 34 9.15 11.64 25.50
CA PRO A 34 8.98 12.98 24.90
C PRO A 34 8.72 14.08 25.94
N ASP A 35 8.26 13.70 27.13
CA ASP A 35 8.11 14.59 28.28
C ASP A 35 9.46 15.11 28.81
N LEU A 36 10.55 14.39 28.59
CA LEU A 36 11.89 14.76 29.04
C LEU A 36 12.75 15.37 27.93
N CYS A 37 12.74 14.76 26.76
CA CYS A 37 13.54 15.19 25.62
C CYS A 37 12.92 14.75 24.30
N GLU A 38 13.28 15.41 23.21
CA GLU A 38 12.81 15.10 21.84
C GLU A 38 13.62 13.97 21.22
N TYR A 39 14.94 13.99 21.42
CA TYR A 39 15.90 13.02 20.91
C TYR A 39 16.85 12.53 22.00
N GLN A 40 17.43 11.36 21.79
CA GLN A 40 18.33 10.75 22.76
C GLN A 40 19.49 10.03 22.06
N CYS A 41 20.69 10.14 22.64
CA CYS A 41 21.83 9.35 22.24
C CYS A 41 22.33 8.52 23.45
N ASN A 42 22.53 7.22 23.20
CA ASN A 42 22.97 6.26 24.22
C ASN A 42 24.44 5.82 24.03
N GLY A 43 25.16 6.49 23.13
CA GLY A 43 26.50 6.13 22.72
C GLY A 43 27.54 6.14 23.83
N ALA A 44 27.39 7.03 24.82
CA ALA A 44 28.29 7.11 25.97
C ALA A 44 28.30 5.82 26.79
N MET A 45 27.15 5.14 26.92
CA MET A 45 27.08 3.83 27.60
C MET A 45 27.84 2.74 26.85
N ALA A 46 27.74 2.74 25.51
CA ALA A 46 28.48 1.81 24.68
C ALA A 46 30.00 2.09 24.66
N ALA A 47 30.39 3.37 24.66
CA ALA A 47 31.79 3.80 24.67
C ALA A 47 32.53 3.52 25.99
N ALA A 48 31.83 3.48 27.11
CA ALA A 48 32.41 3.36 28.45
C ALA A 48 33.41 2.21 28.62
N LYS A 49 33.12 1.05 28.05
CA LYS A 49 33.98 -0.13 28.09
C LYS A 49 35.26 0.07 27.27
N GLU A 50 35.14 0.65 26.08
CA GLU A 50 36.30 0.86 25.19
C GLU A 50 37.25 1.91 25.76
N TYR A 51 36.74 2.99 26.30
CA TYR A 51 37.53 4.10 26.85
C TYR A 51 37.82 3.97 28.35
N LYS A 52 37.39 2.88 28.99
CA LYS A 52 37.59 2.63 30.43
C LYS A 52 37.21 3.82 31.31
N LYS A 53 36.10 4.45 30.96
CA LYS A 53 35.57 5.69 31.58
C LYS A 53 34.11 5.50 31.94
N ALA A 54 33.66 6.10 33.03
CA ALA A 54 32.25 6.02 33.41
C ALA A 54 31.36 6.66 32.34
N PRO A 55 30.22 6.01 31.97
CA PRO A 55 29.36 6.51 30.89
C PRO A 55 28.93 7.96 31.08
N PHE A 56 28.56 8.35 32.29
CA PHE A 56 28.12 9.72 32.58
C PHE A 56 29.23 10.76 32.38
N MET A 57 30.50 10.39 32.58
CA MET A 57 31.65 11.29 32.33
C MET A 57 31.82 11.56 30.83
N ILE A 58 31.64 10.53 29.99
CA ILE A 58 31.68 10.69 28.54
C ILE A 58 30.48 11.55 28.10
N ALA A 59 29.29 11.27 28.63
CA ALA A 59 28.09 12.03 28.31
C ALA A 59 28.20 13.49 28.74
N ASP A 60 28.82 13.78 29.91
CA ASP A 60 29.05 15.16 30.40
C ASP A 60 29.95 15.96 29.44
N GLU A 61 31.04 15.34 28.95
CA GLU A 61 31.96 16.00 28.01
C GLU A 61 31.28 16.28 26.67
N VAL A 62 30.54 15.29 26.13
CA VAL A 62 29.83 15.44 24.86
C VAL A 62 28.69 16.44 24.99
N ALA A 63 27.94 16.43 26.09
CA ALA A 63 26.87 17.40 26.37
C ALA A 63 27.41 18.84 26.44
N ALA A 64 28.54 19.04 27.11
CA ALA A 64 29.22 20.35 27.18
C ALA A 64 29.62 20.85 25.78
N LYS A 65 30.07 19.96 24.90
CA LYS A 65 30.41 20.28 23.51
C LYS A 65 29.17 20.62 22.69
N LEU A 66 28.10 19.85 22.85
CA LEU A 66 26.81 20.11 22.16
C LEU A 66 26.14 21.42 22.63
N ALA A 67 26.37 21.87 23.85
CA ALA A 67 25.84 23.13 24.33
C ALA A 67 26.42 24.37 23.59
N GLU A 68 27.55 24.20 22.88
CA GLU A 68 28.12 25.25 22.01
C GLU A 68 27.41 25.33 20.65
N ALA A 69 26.64 24.32 20.27
CA ALA A 69 25.95 24.24 18.97
C ALA A 69 24.60 24.95 19.04
N SER A 70 24.33 25.82 18.05
CA SER A 70 23.05 26.54 17.93
C SER A 70 21.86 25.65 17.56
N MET A 71 22.09 24.36 17.29
CA MET A 71 21.05 23.40 16.94
C MET A 71 20.16 23.02 18.13
N PHE A 72 20.67 23.13 19.34
CA PHE A 72 20.00 22.61 20.54
C PHE A 72 19.66 23.72 21.53
N SER A 73 18.42 23.73 22.01
CA SER A 73 18.02 24.50 23.20
C SER A 73 18.36 23.76 24.49
N MET A 74 18.54 22.41 24.41
CA MET A 74 18.94 21.58 25.54
C MET A 74 19.83 20.44 25.05
N ALA A 75 20.98 20.28 25.70
CA ALA A 75 21.84 19.09 25.55
C ALA A 75 22.33 18.68 26.95
N GLU A 76 21.71 17.68 27.54
CA GLU A 76 21.94 17.28 28.93
C GLU A 76 22.42 15.83 29.02
N SER A 77 23.42 15.64 29.90
CA SER A 77 23.85 14.32 30.33
C SER A 77 22.96 13.85 31.49
N VAL A 78 22.34 12.69 31.31
CA VAL A 78 21.48 12.05 32.31
C VAL A 78 22.03 10.70 32.69
N LYS A 79 22.23 10.45 34.00
CA LYS A 79 22.77 9.15 34.46
C LYS A 79 21.89 7.98 34.01
N PRO A 80 22.47 6.84 33.62
CA PRO A 80 23.91 6.50 33.75
C PRO A 80 24.81 7.00 32.61
N GLY A 81 24.30 7.59 31.53
CA GLY A 81 25.08 8.04 30.37
C GLY A 81 24.22 8.35 29.15
N PHE A 82 22.96 8.78 29.37
CA PHE A 82 22.09 9.27 28.31
C PHE A 82 22.42 10.72 27.96
N LEU A 83 22.38 11.04 26.67
CA LEU A 83 22.36 12.40 26.17
C LEU A 83 20.93 12.73 25.75
N ASN A 84 20.29 13.61 26.49
CA ASN A 84 18.94 14.10 26.19
C ASN A 84 19.03 15.43 25.44
N LEU A 85 18.33 15.53 24.30
CA LEU A 85 18.43 16.64 23.37
C LEU A 85 17.06 17.24 23.09
N LYS A 86 16.98 18.59 23.06
CA LYS A 86 15.86 19.35 22.49
C LYS A 86 16.40 20.31 21.45
N LEU A 87 15.69 20.43 20.33
CA LEU A 87 16.05 21.35 19.25
C LEU A 87 15.77 22.80 19.66
N ASP A 88 16.61 23.67 19.16
CA ASP A 88 16.38 25.11 19.17
C ASP A 88 15.19 25.46 18.29
N GLU A 89 14.34 26.39 18.74
CA GLU A 89 13.12 26.78 18.05
C GLU A 89 13.40 27.46 16.70
N ALA A 90 14.47 28.23 16.58
CA ALA A 90 14.85 28.90 15.34
C ALA A 90 15.41 27.89 14.33
N PHE A 91 16.23 26.93 14.80
CA PHE A 91 16.70 25.83 13.95
C PHE A 91 15.54 25.00 13.38
N LEU A 92 14.61 24.60 14.24
CA LEU A 92 13.45 23.81 13.81
C LEU A 92 12.55 24.59 12.85
N ALA A 93 12.29 25.87 13.13
CA ALA A 93 11.51 26.74 12.25
C ALA A 93 12.15 26.89 10.87
N SER A 94 13.48 27.04 10.82
CA SER A 94 14.23 27.12 9.55
C SER A 94 14.10 25.81 8.76
N TYR A 95 14.23 24.66 9.40
CA TYR A 95 14.06 23.36 8.77
C TYR A 95 12.65 23.19 8.17
N VAL A 96 11.63 23.52 8.93
CA VAL A 96 10.21 23.44 8.49
C VAL A 96 9.91 24.45 7.36
N ALA A 97 10.49 25.66 7.43
CA ALA A 97 10.37 26.65 6.36
C ALA A 97 11.02 26.17 5.05
N ASP A 98 12.16 25.47 5.15
CA ASP A 98 12.81 24.89 3.98
C ASP A 98 11.99 23.74 3.37
N MET A 99 11.30 22.91 4.19
CA MET A 99 10.34 21.92 3.70
C MET A 99 9.24 22.57 2.83
N GLN A 100 8.74 23.74 3.23
CA GLN A 100 7.69 24.44 2.49
C GLN A 100 8.13 24.96 1.13
N LYS A 101 9.42 25.29 0.96
CA LYS A 101 9.98 25.75 -0.32
C LYS A 101 10.02 24.63 -1.38
N GLU A 102 10.07 23.39 -0.97
CA GLU A 102 10.05 22.22 -1.85
C GLU A 102 8.61 21.74 -2.09
N GLU A 103 7.86 22.54 -2.88
CA GLU A 103 6.44 22.29 -3.14
C GLU A 103 6.19 20.85 -3.65
N GLY A 104 5.23 20.18 -3.02
CA GLY A 104 4.85 18.81 -3.33
C GLY A 104 5.84 17.73 -2.86
N ARG A 105 7.04 18.11 -2.41
CA ARG A 105 8.08 17.17 -1.95
C ARG A 105 8.37 17.27 -0.46
N PHE A 106 8.28 18.44 0.11
CA PHE A 106 8.44 18.73 1.55
C PHE A 106 9.70 18.12 2.18
N GLY A 107 10.82 18.22 1.47
CA GLY A 107 12.11 17.68 1.90
C GLY A 107 12.35 16.21 1.59
N CYS A 108 11.43 15.54 0.88
CA CYS A 108 11.63 14.17 0.43
C CYS A 108 12.33 14.16 -0.94
N ASP A 109 13.60 13.82 -0.96
CA ASP A 109 14.38 13.72 -2.20
C ASP A 109 13.92 12.53 -3.06
N THR A 110 14.17 12.61 -4.36
CA THR A 110 14.07 11.45 -5.25
C THR A 110 15.33 10.60 -5.17
N VAL A 111 15.19 9.30 -5.34
CA VAL A 111 16.33 8.38 -5.36
C VAL A 111 17.29 8.71 -6.51
N GLU A 112 18.59 8.63 -6.26
CA GLU A 112 19.62 8.87 -7.26
C GLU A 112 19.64 7.82 -8.38
N ASN A 113 19.34 6.58 -8.02
CA ASN A 113 19.33 5.43 -8.93
C ASN A 113 17.93 4.81 -8.98
N PRO A 114 17.02 5.32 -9.83
CA PRO A 114 15.68 4.78 -9.97
C PRO A 114 15.69 3.32 -10.41
N LYS A 115 14.96 2.47 -9.68
CA LYS A 115 14.71 1.07 -10.05
C LYS A 115 13.44 0.96 -10.90
N THR A 116 13.38 -0.08 -11.73
CA THR A 116 12.12 -0.55 -12.31
C THR A 116 11.53 -1.62 -11.39
N ILE A 117 10.38 -1.34 -10.81
CA ILE A 117 9.71 -2.20 -9.83
C ILE A 117 8.35 -2.61 -10.39
N MET A 118 8.09 -3.90 -10.44
CA MET A 118 6.77 -4.42 -10.78
C MET A 118 6.06 -4.86 -9.50
N ILE A 119 4.78 -4.52 -9.39
CA ILE A 119 3.95 -4.95 -8.26
C ILE A 119 2.80 -5.77 -8.82
N ASP A 120 2.73 -7.03 -8.40
CA ASP A 120 1.65 -7.96 -8.69
C ASP A 120 0.63 -7.88 -7.53
N TYR A 121 -0.54 -7.35 -7.81
CA TYR A 121 -1.58 -7.14 -6.80
C TYR A 121 -2.98 -7.10 -7.40
N GLY A 122 -3.99 -7.33 -6.58
CA GLY A 122 -5.39 -7.37 -6.99
C GLY A 122 -5.85 -8.74 -7.47
N GLY A 123 -5.16 -9.37 -8.39
CA GLY A 123 -5.25 -10.74 -8.89
C GLY A 123 -6.62 -11.47 -8.89
N PRO A 124 -7.73 -10.89 -9.41
CA PRO A 124 -9.01 -11.57 -9.40
C PRO A 124 -9.10 -12.61 -10.55
N ASN A 125 -9.92 -13.64 -10.32
CA ASN A 125 -10.35 -14.49 -11.42
C ASN A 125 -11.40 -13.76 -12.25
N VAL A 126 -11.29 -13.86 -13.58
CA VAL A 126 -12.32 -13.34 -14.50
C VAL A 126 -13.65 -14.07 -14.29
N ALA A 127 -14.74 -13.45 -14.70
CA ALA A 127 -16.11 -13.98 -14.54
C ALA A 127 -16.54 -14.25 -13.08
N LYS A 128 -15.84 -13.67 -12.12
CA LYS A 128 -16.23 -13.67 -10.72
C LYS A 128 -16.32 -12.24 -10.20
N PRO A 129 -17.33 -11.93 -9.40
CA PRO A 129 -17.39 -10.62 -8.74
C PRO A 129 -16.22 -10.47 -7.77
N LEU A 130 -15.72 -9.24 -7.63
CA LEU A 130 -14.79 -8.92 -6.57
C LEU A 130 -15.45 -9.13 -5.21
N HIS A 131 -14.74 -9.74 -4.30
CA HIS A 131 -15.17 -9.93 -2.92
C HIS A 131 -14.16 -9.28 -1.96
N VAL A 132 -14.54 -9.14 -0.70
CA VAL A 132 -13.72 -8.48 0.32
C VAL A 132 -12.30 -9.06 0.47
N GLY A 133 -12.09 -10.32 0.08
CA GLY A 133 -10.75 -10.92 0.06
C GLY A 133 -9.78 -10.30 -0.96
N HIS A 134 -10.30 -9.62 -1.99
CA HIS A 134 -9.46 -8.91 -2.98
C HIS A 134 -9.11 -7.48 -2.51
N LEU A 135 -9.83 -6.95 -1.52
CA LEU A 135 -9.68 -5.57 -1.05
C LEU A 135 -8.26 -5.28 -0.57
N ARG A 136 -7.72 -6.12 0.31
CA ARG A 136 -6.42 -5.90 0.94
C ARG A 136 -5.29 -5.87 -0.07
N SER A 137 -5.26 -6.84 -0.99
CA SER A 137 -4.26 -6.86 -2.07
C SER A 137 -4.29 -5.57 -2.88
N ALA A 138 -5.47 -5.14 -3.31
CA ALA A 138 -5.66 -3.95 -4.12
C ALA A 138 -5.21 -2.67 -3.41
N ILE A 139 -5.66 -2.47 -2.17
CA ILE A 139 -5.37 -1.26 -1.38
C ILE A 139 -3.89 -1.17 -1.00
N ILE A 140 -3.30 -2.26 -0.52
CA ILE A 140 -1.89 -2.30 -0.12
C ILE A 140 -0.99 -2.09 -1.34
N GLY A 141 -1.24 -2.83 -2.43
CA GLY A 141 -0.44 -2.72 -3.65
C GLY A 141 -0.49 -1.33 -4.28
N GLU A 142 -1.68 -0.73 -4.34
CA GLU A 142 -1.84 0.64 -4.84
C GLU A 142 -1.07 1.66 -4.01
N SER A 143 -1.10 1.57 -2.68
CA SER A 143 -0.36 2.47 -1.81
C SER A 143 1.15 2.32 -2.00
N ILE A 144 1.67 1.09 -2.05
CA ILE A 144 3.10 0.85 -2.28
C ILE A 144 3.54 1.40 -3.65
N LYS A 145 2.71 1.21 -4.69
CA LYS A 145 2.96 1.79 -6.02
C LYS A 145 3.06 3.31 -5.97
N ARG A 146 2.13 3.99 -5.30
CA ARG A 146 2.13 5.45 -5.16
C ARG A 146 3.34 5.95 -4.39
N ILE A 147 3.68 5.31 -3.27
CA ILE A 147 4.87 5.65 -2.48
C ILE A 147 6.14 5.45 -3.32
N GLY A 148 6.27 4.32 -4.03
CA GLY A 148 7.41 4.02 -4.89
C GLY A 148 7.61 5.05 -6.01
N LYS A 149 6.52 5.47 -6.66
CA LYS A 149 6.55 6.56 -7.65
C LYS A 149 6.93 7.89 -7.01
N PHE A 150 6.42 8.19 -5.83
CA PHE A 150 6.72 9.42 -5.12
C PHE A 150 8.21 9.50 -4.74
N VAL A 151 8.83 8.42 -4.29
CA VAL A 151 10.27 8.41 -3.99
C VAL A 151 11.16 8.32 -5.23
N GLY A 152 10.58 8.24 -6.43
CA GLY A 152 11.28 8.40 -7.71
C GLY A 152 11.61 7.11 -8.47
N HIS A 153 11.04 5.97 -8.08
CA HIS A 153 11.16 4.73 -8.84
C HIS A 153 10.18 4.68 -10.02
N LYS A 154 10.52 3.89 -11.05
CA LYS A 154 9.58 3.48 -12.09
C LYS A 154 8.79 2.28 -11.59
N VAL A 155 7.55 2.49 -11.19
CA VAL A 155 6.70 1.43 -10.65
C VAL A 155 5.58 1.08 -11.60
N ILE A 156 5.41 -0.22 -11.87
CA ILE A 156 4.42 -0.79 -12.80
C ILE A 156 3.53 -1.74 -12.01
N GLY A 157 2.25 -1.46 -11.93
CA GLY A 157 1.25 -2.34 -11.33
C GLY A 157 0.67 -3.30 -12.37
N ASP A 158 0.68 -4.58 -12.08
CA ASP A 158 0.08 -5.65 -12.89
C ASP A 158 -1.00 -6.37 -12.08
N VAL A 159 -2.20 -6.45 -12.64
CA VAL A 159 -3.33 -7.10 -11.94
C VAL A 159 -3.26 -8.63 -11.94
N HIS A 160 -2.59 -9.23 -12.89
CA HIS A 160 -2.41 -10.67 -13.11
C HIS A 160 -3.70 -11.50 -12.96
N LEU A 161 -4.56 -11.44 -13.97
CA LEU A 161 -5.88 -12.07 -13.98
C LEU A 161 -5.81 -13.59 -14.04
N GLY A 162 -6.65 -14.27 -13.26
CA GLY A 162 -6.93 -15.70 -13.42
C GLY A 162 -7.91 -15.92 -14.58
N ASP A 163 -7.40 -16.18 -15.78
CA ASP A 163 -8.17 -16.31 -17.02
C ASP A 163 -7.86 -17.59 -17.80
N TRP A 164 -7.16 -18.54 -17.18
CA TRP A 164 -6.64 -19.71 -17.87
C TRP A 164 -6.71 -20.98 -17.03
N GLY A 165 -7.75 -21.72 -17.16
CA GLY A 165 -7.90 -22.96 -16.41
C GLY A 165 -9.32 -23.53 -16.46
N LEU A 166 -9.61 -24.51 -15.59
CA LEU A 166 -10.89 -25.21 -15.53
C LEU A 166 -12.09 -24.26 -15.44
N GLN A 167 -11.91 -23.10 -14.82
CA GLN A 167 -12.95 -22.08 -14.73
C GLN A 167 -13.48 -21.66 -16.09
N MET A 168 -12.60 -21.50 -17.08
CA MET A 168 -13.01 -21.15 -18.46
C MET A 168 -13.78 -22.29 -19.10
N GLY A 169 -13.33 -23.53 -18.95
CA GLY A 169 -14.05 -24.71 -19.43
C GLY A 169 -15.44 -24.87 -18.79
N LEU A 170 -15.57 -24.57 -17.51
CA LEU A 170 -16.86 -24.58 -16.81
C LEU A 170 -17.84 -23.56 -17.40
N ILE A 171 -17.38 -22.34 -17.66
CA ILE A 171 -18.21 -21.30 -18.28
C ILE A 171 -18.63 -21.70 -19.69
N ILE A 172 -17.69 -22.19 -20.51
CA ILE A 172 -17.96 -22.63 -21.87
C ILE A 172 -18.98 -23.77 -21.87
N THR A 173 -18.82 -24.75 -21.00
CA THR A 173 -19.72 -25.90 -20.88
C THR A 173 -21.14 -25.49 -20.50
N GLU A 174 -21.29 -24.62 -19.48
CA GLU A 174 -22.61 -24.13 -19.07
C GLU A 174 -23.26 -23.28 -20.15
N LEU A 175 -22.49 -22.42 -20.82
CA LEU A 175 -23.01 -21.61 -21.93
C LEU A 175 -23.49 -22.47 -23.08
N LYS A 176 -22.76 -23.55 -23.44
CA LYS A 176 -23.14 -24.50 -24.46
C LYS A 176 -24.46 -25.20 -24.13
N LEU A 177 -24.71 -25.53 -22.87
CA LEU A 177 -25.98 -26.11 -22.43
C LEU A 177 -27.14 -25.11 -22.50
N ARG A 178 -26.89 -23.85 -22.20
CA ARG A 178 -27.92 -22.79 -22.21
C ARG A 178 -28.24 -22.30 -23.62
N GLN A 179 -27.23 -22.22 -24.48
CA GLN A 179 -27.32 -21.62 -25.82
C GLN A 179 -26.49 -22.44 -26.83
N PRO A 180 -26.91 -23.70 -27.11
CA PRO A 180 -26.15 -24.62 -27.96
C PRO A 180 -26.06 -24.18 -29.44
N GLU A 181 -26.93 -23.26 -29.86
CA GLU A 181 -27.01 -22.72 -31.21
C GLU A 181 -25.96 -21.63 -31.51
N LEU A 182 -25.22 -21.17 -30.53
CA LEU A 182 -24.21 -20.13 -30.76
C LEU A 182 -23.09 -20.61 -31.68
N VAL A 183 -22.68 -19.76 -32.60
CA VAL A 183 -21.63 -20.06 -33.63
C VAL A 183 -20.29 -20.48 -33.01
N TYR A 184 -20.02 -20.17 -31.78
CA TYR A 184 -18.80 -20.55 -31.07
C TYR A 184 -18.66 -22.06 -30.85
N PHE A 185 -19.78 -22.79 -30.89
CA PHE A 185 -19.84 -24.25 -30.70
C PHE A 185 -19.81 -25.03 -31.99
N ASP A 186 -19.97 -24.35 -33.11
CA ASP A 186 -19.83 -24.96 -34.46
C ASP A 186 -18.36 -25.07 -34.83
N GLU A 187 -17.86 -26.32 -34.93
CA GLU A 187 -16.46 -26.59 -35.26
C GLU A 187 -16.11 -26.26 -36.72
N ASN A 188 -17.13 -26.18 -37.59
CA ASN A 188 -16.98 -25.89 -39.01
C ASN A 188 -17.19 -24.41 -39.35
N PHE A 189 -17.40 -23.57 -38.35
CA PHE A 189 -17.61 -22.14 -38.58
C PHE A 189 -16.31 -21.46 -39.04
N GLU A 190 -16.31 -20.92 -40.25
CA GLU A 190 -15.16 -20.22 -40.87
C GLU A 190 -15.36 -18.69 -40.94
N GLY A 191 -16.51 -18.18 -40.49
CA GLY A 191 -16.84 -16.75 -40.52
C GLY A 191 -16.14 -15.93 -39.43
N GLU A 192 -16.43 -14.62 -39.42
CA GLU A 192 -16.05 -13.77 -38.34
C GLU A 192 -17.02 -13.96 -37.16
N TYR A 193 -16.46 -14.15 -35.96
CA TYR A 193 -17.28 -14.24 -34.76
C TYR A 193 -17.91 -12.88 -34.40
N PRO A 194 -19.12 -12.89 -33.80
CA PRO A 194 -19.79 -11.66 -33.39
C PRO A 194 -18.90 -10.77 -32.53
N LYS A 195 -18.97 -9.45 -32.73
CA LYS A 195 -18.21 -8.48 -31.94
C LYS A 195 -18.81 -8.28 -30.54
N GLU A 196 -20.11 -8.49 -30.40
CA GLU A 196 -20.82 -8.38 -29.13
C GLU A 196 -20.75 -9.71 -28.37
N ALA A 197 -20.54 -9.62 -27.07
CA ALA A 197 -20.54 -10.80 -26.20
C ALA A 197 -21.94 -11.43 -26.16
N PRO A 198 -22.04 -12.78 -26.16
CA PRO A 198 -23.33 -13.47 -26.05
C PRO A 198 -23.89 -13.48 -24.61
N PHE A 199 -23.29 -12.74 -23.70
CA PHE A 199 -23.66 -12.65 -22.28
C PHE A 199 -23.26 -11.28 -21.70
N THR A 200 -23.92 -10.92 -20.62
CA THR A 200 -23.60 -9.78 -19.75
C THR A 200 -22.70 -10.24 -18.58
N ILE A 201 -22.16 -9.28 -17.83
CA ILE A 201 -21.41 -9.59 -16.59
C ILE A 201 -22.30 -10.30 -15.55
N SER A 202 -23.54 -9.88 -15.40
CA SER A 202 -24.50 -10.51 -14.46
C SER A 202 -24.79 -11.97 -14.83
N GLU A 203 -24.89 -12.28 -16.12
CA GLU A 203 -25.04 -13.65 -16.59
C GLU A 203 -23.78 -14.50 -16.33
N LEU A 204 -22.58 -13.94 -16.55
CA LEU A 204 -21.32 -14.64 -16.21
C LEU A 204 -21.20 -14.93 -14.71
N GLU A 205 -21.63 -14.00 -13.87
CA GLU A 205 -21.65 -14.17 -12.41
C GLU A 205 -22.62 -15.25 -11.94
N GLU A 206 -23.63 -15.59 -12.74
CA GLU A 206 -24.56 -16.71 -12.50
C GLU A 206 -24.05 -18.02 -13.12
N ILE A 207 -23.53 -17.96 -14.35
CA ILE A 207 -23.04 -19.12 -15.12
C ILE A 207 -21.95 -19.85 -14.34
N TYR A 208 -20.93 -19.16 -13.85
CA TYR A 208 -19.79 -19.79 -13.20
C TYR A 208 -20.13 -20.54 -11.92
N PRO A 209 -20.86 -19.96 -10.93
CA PRO A 209 -21.26 -20.70 -9.73
C PRO A 209 -22.14 -21.90 -10.03
N THR A 210 -23.05 -21.76 -11.00
CA THR A 210 -23.91 -22.86 -11.48
C THR A 210 -23.06 -23.99 -12.04
N ALA A 211 -22.13 -23.70 -12.93
CA ALA A 211 -21.23 -24.68 -13.53
C ALA A 211 -20.33 -25.35 -12.48
N SER A 212 -19.79 -24.55 -11.54
CA SER A 212 -18.97 -25.06 -10.44
C SER A 212 -19.72 -26.00 -9.52
N LYS A 213 -21.01 -25.74 -9.26
CA LYS A 213 -21.87 -26.63 -8.48
C LYS A 213 -22.13 -27.95 -9.24
N LYS A 214 -22.57 -27.83 -10.49
CA LYS A 214 -22.85 -29.02 -11.35
C LYS A 214 -21.62 -29.93 -11.48
N SER A 215 -20.43 -29.37 -11.64
CA SER A 215 -19.19 -30.15 -11.76
C SER A 215 -18.80 -30.94 -10.51
N LYS A 216 -19.33 -30.57 -9.35
CA LYS A 216 -19.13 -31.31 -8.09
C LYS A 216 -20.15 -32.43 -7.90
N GLU A 217 -21.30 -32.32 -8.55
CA GLU A 217 -22.43 -33.25 -8.41
C GLU A 217 -22.49 -34.25 -9.58
N ASP A 218 -21.88 -33.92 -10.74
CA ASP A 218 -21.93 -34.71 -11.96
C ASP A 218 -20.52 -34.82 -12.58
N GLU A 219 -19.94 -36.02 -12.54
CA GLU A 219 -18.61 -36.30 -13.09
C GLU A 219 -18.55 -36.13 -14.61
N ALA A 220 -19.63 -36.51 -15.35
CA ALA A 220 -19.68 -36.31 -16.80
C ALA A 220 -19.66 -34.82 -17.17
N TYR A 221 -20.33 -33.98 -16.39
CA TYR A 221 -20.27 -32.52 -16.55
C TYR A 221 -18.85 -31.98 -16.28
N LYS A 222 -18.18 -32.48 -15.26
CA LYS A 222 -16.80 -32.12 -14.96
C LYS A 222 -15.83 -32.52 -16.06
N GLU A 223 -15.97 -33.73 -16.59
CA GLU A 223 -15.17 -34.21 -17.74
C GLU A 223 -15.40 -33.34 -18.99
N ALA A 224 -16.64 -32.95 -19.29
CA ALA A 224 -16.95 -32.02 -20.38
C ALA A 224 -16.28 -30.66 -20.20
N ALA A 225 -16.25 -30.13 -18.96
CA ALA A 225 -15.59 -28.87 -18.63
C ALA A 225 -14.05 -28.99 -18.76
N MET A 226 -13.47 -30.10 -18.37
CA MET A 226 -12.04 -30.38 -18.54
C MET A 226 -11.69 -30.48 -20.03
N GLN A 227 -12.53 -31.14 -20.83
CA GLN A 227 -12.37 -31.23 -22.28
C GLN A 227 -12.47 -29.85 -22.95
N ALA A 228 -13.45 -29.04 -22.54
CA ALA A 228 -13.59 -27.68 -23.07
C ALA A 228 -12.36 -26.80 -22.71
N THR A 229 -11.80 -26.97 -21.52
CA THR A 229 -10.55 -26.31 -21.10
C THR A 229 -9.39 -26.75 -22.01
N TYR A 230 -9.25 -28.05 -22.24
CA TYR A 230 -8.22 -28.59 -23.11
C TYR A 230 -8.33 -28.03 -24.54
N GLU A 231 -9.52 -28.03 -25.11
CA GLU A 231 -9.77 -27.50 -26.46
C GLU A 231 -9.49 -26.01 -26.58
N LEU A 232 -9.88 -25.22 -25.57
CA LEU A 232 -9.54 -23.80 -25.47
C LEU A 232 -8.02 -23.60 -25.52
N GLN A 233 -7.30 -24.33 -24.67
CA GLN A 233 -5.85 -24.25 -24.56
C GLN A 233 -5.11 -24.74 -25.81
N HIS A 234 -5.73 -25.61 -26.61
CA HIS A 234 -5.18 -26.11 -27.87
C HIS A 234 -5.70 -25.38 -29.11
N GLY A 235 -6.28 -24.19 -28.92
CA GLY A 235 -6.52 -23.26 -30.01
C GLY A 235 -7.86 -23.41 -30.73
N ARG A 236 -8.89 -24.04 -30.13
CA ARG A 236 -10.23 -24.07 -30.71
C ARG A 236 -10.77 -22.64 -30.86
N LYS A 237 -10.91 -22.20 -32.12
CA LYS A 237 -11.21 -20.82 -32.51
C LYS A 237 -12.46 -20.24 -31.79
N GLY A 238 -13.57 -21.01 -31.78
CA GLY A 238 -14.80 -20.58 -31.13
C GLY A 238 -14.63 -20.37 -29.62
N TYR A 239 -13.86 -21.23 -28.96
CA TYR A 239 -13.59 -21.12 -27.51
C TYR A 239 -12.62 -19.97 -27.20
N GLN A 240 -11.66 -19.70 -28.08
CA GLN A 240 -10.79 -18.52 -27.93
C GLN A 240 -11.56 -17.21 -28.14
N ALA A 241 -12.53 -17.20 -29.08
CA ALA A 241 -13.42 -16.06 -29.27
C ALA A 241 -14.31 -15.83 -28.02
N LEU A 242 -14.82 -16.89 -27.40
CA LEU A 242 -15.55 -16.79 -26.12
C LEU A 242 -14.66 -16.28 -25.00
N LEU A 243 -13.41 -16.76 -24.89
CA LEU A 243 -12.45 -16.24 -23.90
C LEU A 243 -12.24 -14.74 -24.08
N SER A 244 -12.08 -14.26 -25.31
CA SER A 244 -11.95 -12.83 -25.61
C SER A 244 -13.16 -12.03 -25.12
N HIS A 245 -14.37 -12.56 -25.27
CA HIS A 245 -15.59 -11.93 -24.75
C HIS A 245 -15.65 -11.96 -23.22
N ILE A 246 -15.31 -13.08 -22.60
CA ILE A 246 -15.25 -13.21 -21.14
C ILE A 246 -14.27 -12.19 -20.55
N LEU A 247 -13.09 -12.08 -21.14
CA LEU A 247 -12.07 -11.10 -20.72
C LEU A 247 -12.57 -9.68 -20.89
N ASN A 248 -13.12 -9.34 -22.04
CA ASN A 248 -13.57 -7.96 -22.30
C ASN A 248 -14.67 -7.52 -21.33
N VAL A 249 -15.68 -8.35 -21.12
CA VAL A 249 -16.78 -8.07 -20.19
C VAL A 249 -16.26 -7.99 -18.75
N SER A 250 -15.44 -8.97 -18.33
CA SER A 250 -14.90 -9.02 -16.97
C SER A 250 -13.95 -7.86 -16.66
N VAL A 251 -13.02 -7.55 -17.57
CA VAL A 251 -12.05 -6.46 -17.39
C VAL A 251 -12.74 -5.12 -17.33
N THR A 252 -13.78 -4.90 -18.13
CA THR A 252 -14.56 -3.65 -18.09
C THR A 252 -15.21 -3.45 -16.72
N ASP A 253 -15.80 -4.49 -16.15
CA ASP A 253 -16.40 -4.44 -14.83
C ASP A 253 -15.35 -4.28 -13.73
N LEU A 254 -14.26 -5.04 -13.79
CA LEU A 254 -13.15 -4.93 -12.84
C LEU A 254 -12.55 -3.52 -12.82
N LYS A 255 -12.33 -2.91 -13.98
CA LYS A 255 -11.84 -1.52 -14.07
C LYS A 255 -12.75 -0.54 -13.37
N LYS A 256 -14.07 -0.68 -13.52
CA LYS A 256 -15.06 0.14 -12.82
C LYS A 256 -14.97 -0.04 -11.30
N ASN A 257 -14.91 -1.28 -10.83
CA ASN A 257 -14.84 -1.58 -9.41
C ASN A 257 -13.53 -1.09 -8.78
N TYR A 258 -12.39 -1.26 -9.45
CA TYR A 258 -11.11 -0.72 -8.96
C TYR A 258 -11.07 0.81 -9.01
N ALA A 259 -11.68 1.45 -10.02
CA ALA A 259 -11.79 2.90 -10.07
C ALA A 259 -12.58 3.45 -8.86
N ASN A 260 -13.65 2.78 -8.44
CA ASN A 260 -14.40 3.14 -7.22
C ASN A 260 -13.54 3.07 -5.95
N LEU A 261 -12.50 2.24 -5.95
CA LEU A 261 -11.51 2.17 -4.86
C LEU A 261 -10.29 3.10 -5.09
N ASN A 262 -10.30 3.89 -6.15
CA ASN A 262 -9.13 4.67 -6.57
C ASN A 262 -7.85 3.81 -6.69
N VAL A 263 -8.00 2.64 -7.32
CA VAL A 263 -6.95 1.68 -7.64
C VAL A 263 -6.82 1.58 -9.16
N SER A 264 -5.61 1.62 -9.66
CA SER A 264 -5.32 1.54 -11.10
C SER A 264 -4.12 0.64 -11.38
N PHE A 265 -4.08 0.06 -12.58
CA PHE A 265 -3.00 -0.79 -13.03
C PHE A 265 -2.48 -0.31 -14.38
N GLU A 266 -1.18 -0.36 -14.57
CA GLU A 266 -0.54 -0.11 -15.86
C GLU A 266 -0.72 -1.32 -16.80
N LEU A 267 -0.80 -2.53 -16.23
CA LEU A 267 -0.93 -3.78 -16.99
C LEU A 267 -2.15 -4.55 -16.53
N TRP A 268 -2.87 -5.05 -17.53
CA TRP A 268 -4.04 -5.93 -17.37
C TRP A 268 -3.74 -7.26 -18.05
N LYS A 269 -2.74 -7.97 -17.50
CA LYS A 269 -2.29 -9.27 -18.00
C LYS A 269 -2.89 -10.40 -17.20
N GLY A 270 -2.87 -11.60 -17.75
CA GLY A 270 -3.39 -12.78 -17.11
C GLY A 270 -2.51 -14.01 -17.33
N GLU A 271 -2.94 -15.13 -16.78
CA GLU A 271 -2.29 -16.43 -16.95
C GLU A 271 -2.22 -16.83 -18.42
N SER A 272 -3.23 -16.46 -19.24
CA SER A 272 -3.25 -16.72 -20.68
C SER A 272 -2.11 -16.03 -21.45
N ASP A 273 -1.67 -14.85 -21.00
CA ASP A 273 -0.55 -14.13 -21.61
C ASP A 273 0.80 -14.84 -21.38
N ALA A 274 0.90 -15.63 -20.32
CA ALA A 274 2.12 -16.40 -20.02
C ALA A 274 2.24 -17.70 -20.81
N GLN A 275 1.13 -18.22 -21.34
CA GLN A 275 1.10 -19.52 -22.05
C GLN A 275 2.16 -19.66 -23.14
N PRO A 276 2.42 -18.68 -24.02
CA PRO A 276 3.41 -18.80 -25.10
C PRO A 276 4.85 -19.05 -24.60
N TYR A 277 5.15 -18.68 -23.34
CA TYR A 277 6.48 -18.80 -22.75
C TYR A 277 6.74 -20.16 -22.08
N ILE A 278 5.68 -20.94 -21.80
CA ILE A 278 5.78 -22.20 -21.05
C ILE A 278 6.62 -23.25 -21.78
N PRO A 279 6.39 -23.58 -23.07
CA PRO A 279 7.12 -24.66 -23.73
C PRO A 279 8.64 -24.47 -23.74
N ALA A 280 9.11 -23.28 -24.09
CA ALA A 280 10.54 -22.97 -24.14
C ALA A 280 11.16 -22.96 -22.71
N MET A 281 10.44 -22.42 -21.72
CA MET A 281 10.86 -22.42 -20.33
C MET A 281 11.03 -23.84 -19.79
N VAL A 282 10.03 -24.69 -20.00
CA VAL A 282 10.06 -26.10 -19.53
C VAL A 282 11.18 -26.87 -20.22
N GLN A 283 11.35 -26.70 -21.53
CA GLN A 283 12.41 -27.35 -22.26
C GLN A 283 13.80 -26.95 -21.75
N LYS A 284 14.00 -25.66 -21.51
CA LYS A 284 15.25 -25.15 -20.95
C LYS A 284 15.54 -25.74 -19.58
N MET A 285 14.56 -25.85 -18.69
CA MET A 285 14.74 -26.46 -17.36
C MET A 285 15.15 -27.93 -17.45
N LYS A 286 14.65 -28.68 -18.47
CA LYS A 286 15.06 -30.07 -18.74
C LYS A 286 16.49 -30.14 -19.28
N ASP A 287 16.80 -29.32 -20.28
CA ASP A 287 18.11 -29.31 -20.94
C ASP A 287 19.24 -28.91 -20.00
N ASP A 288 18.97 -27.96 -19.10
CA ASP A 288 19.90 -27.52 -18.07
C ASP A 288 20.02 -28.52 -16.89
N GLY A 289 19.21 -29.58 -16.88
CA GLY A 289 19.24 -30.64 -15.86
C GLY A 289 18.60 -30.27 -14.51
N PHE A 290 17.83 -29.18 -14.44
CA PHE A 290 17.14 -28.79 -13.22
C PHE A 290 15.82 -29.53 -13.01
N ALA A 291 15.08 -29.80 -14.10
CA ALA A 291 13.78 -30.46 -14.04
C ALA A 291 13.93 -31.98 -14.22
N TYR A 292 13.25 -32.73 -13.36
CA TYR A 292 13.23 -34.21 -13.38
C TYR A 292 11.85 -34.74 -13.04
N ILE A 293 11.61 -36.02 -13.37
CA ILE A 293 10.34 -36.69 -13.06
C ILE A 293 10.36 -37.23 -11.64
N SER A 294 9.34 -36.87 -10.86
CA SER A 294 9.06 -37.40 -9.52
C SER A 294 7.57 -37.72 -9.44
N ASP A 295 7.24 -38.96 -9.10
CA ASP A 295 5.86 -39.48 -9.05
C ASP A 295 5.03 -39.15 -10.31
N GLY A 296 5.68 -39.21 -11.48
CA GLY A 296 5.09 -38.90 -12.78
C GLY A 296 5.02 -37.42 -13.13
N ALA A 297 5.18 -36.50 -12.19
CA ALA A 297 5.18 -35.07 -12.42
C ALA A 297 6.57 -34.53 -12.72
N LEU A 298 6.66 -33.46 -13.51
CA LEU A 298 7.93 -32.76 -13.74
C LEU A 298 8.12 -31.72 -12.64
N VAL A 299 9.26 -31.82 -11.92
CA VAL A 299 9.54 -30.97 -10.76
C VAL A 299 10.96 -30.41 -10.80
N VAL A 300 11.19 -29.32 -10.06
CA VAL A 300 12.51 -28.75 -9.78
C VAL A 300 12.70 -28.75 -8.26
N ASP A 301 13.80 -29.35 -7.79
CA ASP A 301 14.16 -29.33 -6.39
C ASP A 301 14.59 -27.92 -5.97
N VAL A 302 13.97 -27.40 -4.91
CA VAL A 302 14.18 -26.04 -4.39
C VAL A 302 14.61 -26.02 -2.93
N LYS A 303 14.97 -27.18 -2.37
CA LYS A 303 15.49 -27.30 -1.02
C LYS A 303 16.84 -26.59 -0.88
N GLU A 304 17.03 -25.92 0.25
CA GLU A 304 18.28 -25.27 0.65
C GLU A 304 18.79 -25.86 1.96
N ASP A 305 20.12 -25.87 2.16
CA ASP A 305 20.74 -26.43 3.35
C ASP A 305 20.37 -25.69 4.65
N THR A 306 19.89 -24.46 4.52
CA THR A 306 19.44 -23.62 5.64
C THR A 306 17.99 -23.89 6.07
N ASP A 307 17.27 -24.75 5.36
CA ASP A 307 15.88 -25.03 5.66
C ASP A 307 15.72 -25.76 6.99
N THR A 308 14.90 -25.19 7.85
CA THR A 308 14.51 -25.81 9.14
C THR A 308 13.29 -26.71 9.02
N LYS A 309 12.59 -26.65 7.89
CA LYS A 309 11.41 -27.44 7.54
C LYS A 309 11.61 -28.05 6.16
N GLU A 310 10.94 -29.15 5.89
CA GLU A 310 10.91 -29.74 4.56
C GLU A 310 10.22 -28.80 3.57
N ILE A 311 10.91 -28.44 2.49
CA ILE A 311 10.36 -27.68 1.37
C ILE A 311 10.18 -28.64 0.20
N PRO A 312 8.93 -28.94 -0.21
CA PRO A 312 8.67 -29.79 -1.35
C PRO A 312 9.22 -29.20 -2.65
N PRO A 313 9.58 -30.03 -3.64
CA PRO A 313 9.99 -29.54 -4.95
C PRO A 313 8.91 -28.66 -5.61
N CYS A 314 9.36 -27.69 -6.41
CA CYS A 314 8.44 -26.87 -7.22
C CYS A 314 7.91 -27.71 -8.38
N MET A 315 6.61 -27.89 -8.46
CA MET A 315 5.99 -28.65 -9.53
C MET A 315 5.91 -27.79 -10.81
N ILE A 316 6.44 -28.28 -11.91
CA ILE A 316 6.50 -27.58 -13.20
C ILE A 316 5.36 -28.03 -14.13
N LEU A 317 5.12 -29.35 -14.23
CA LEU A 317 4.01 -29.94 -14.94
C LEU A 317 3.43 -31.10 -14.14
N LYS A 318 2.12 -31.31 -14.27
CA LYS A 318 1.43 -32.49 -13.75
C LYS A 318 1.88 -33.76 -14.48
N SER A 319 1.51 -34.93 -13.96
CA SER A 319 1.78 -36.22 -14.58
C SER A 319 1.14 -36.42 -15.97
N ASP A 320 0.06 -35.71 -16.24
CA ASP A 320 -0.59 -35.67 -17.56
C ASP A 320 0.01 -34.59 -18.50
N GLY A 321 1.05 -33.90 -18.08
CA GLY A 321 1.70 -32.82 -18.83
C GLY A 321 1.00 -31.46 -18.74
N ALA A 322 -0.08 -31.34 -17.97
CA ALA A 322 -0.81 -30.08 -17.81
C ALA A 322 -0.05 -29.07 -16.93
N SER A 323 -0.24 -27.79 -17.24
CA SER A 323 0.28 -26.67 -16.47
C SER A 323 -0.45 -26.49 -15.14
N LEU A 324 0.23 -25.90 -14.19
CA LEU A 324 -0.25 -25.51 -12.85
C LEU A 324 -0.08 -24.00 -12.66
N TYR A 325 -0.53 -23.49 -11.52
CA TYR A 325 -0.24 -22.11 -11.12
C TYR A 325 1.28 -21.82 -11.06
N ASN A 326 2.08 -22.78 -10.55
CA ASN A 326 3.55 -22.67 -10.55
C ASN A 326 4.09 -22.44 -11.97
N THR A 327 3.57 -23.18 -12.95
CA THR A 327 4.01 -23.08 -14.34
C THR A 327 3.72 -21.70 -14.91
N THR A 328 2.51 -21.21 -14.72
CA THR A 328 2.07 -19.91 -15.23
C THR A 328 2.78 -18.77 -14.50
N ASP A 329 2.98 -18.85 -13.19
CA ASP A 329 3.71 -17.82 -12.44
C ASP A 329 5.18 -17.74 -12.83
N LEU A 330 5.85 -18.88 -13.04
CA LEU A 330 7.22 -18.92 -13.57
C LEU A 330 7.30 -18.34 -14.99
N ALA A 331 6.36 -18.70 -15.87
CA ALA A 331 6.28 -18.15 -17.21
C ALA A 331 5.98 -16.65 -17.22
N THR A 332 5.19 -16.18 -16.27
CA THR A 332 4.94 -14.74 -16.05
C THR A 332 6.22 -14.01 -15.66
N ILE A 333 7.06 -14.61 -14.83
CA ILE A 333 8.39 -14.05 -14.50
C ILE A 333 9.24 -13.97 -15.78
N VAL A 334 9.26 -14.99 -16.63
CA VAL A 334 9.99 -14.96 -17.92
C VAL A 334 9.53 -13.79 -18.77
N TRP A 335 8.24 -13.63 -18.93
CA TRP A 335 7.63 -12.55 -19.68
C TRP A 335 8.01 -11.17 -19.09
N ARG A 336 7.90 -10.99 -17.79
CA ARG A 336 8.23 -9.73 -17.10
C ARG A 336 9.69 -9.36 -17.26
N MET A 337 10.60 -10.33 -17.12
CA MET A 337 12.03 -10.13 -17.32
C MET A 337 12.38 -9.76 -18.77
N LYS A 338 11.70 -10.39 -19.74
CA LYS A 338 11.90 -10.11 -21.16
C LYS A 338 11.46 -8.71 -21.56
N ASP A 339 10.26 -8.30 -21.15
CA ASP A 339 9.63 -7.08 -21.65
C ASP A 339 9.98 -5.83 -20.81
N TYR A 340 10.21 -5.99 -19.51
CA TYR A 340 10.43 -4.88 -18.57
C TYR A 340 11.78 -4.93 -17.86
N ASN A 341 12.40 -6.11 -17.76
CA ASN A 341 13.66 -6.31 -17.04
C ASN A 341 13.68 -5.63 -15.66
N PRO A 342 12.71 -5.91 -14.79
CA PRO A 342 12.59 -5.25 -13.51
C PRO A 342 13.77 -5.55 -12.57
N ASP A 343 14.14 -4.57 -11.75
CA ASP A 343 15.09 -4.74 -10.65
C ASP A 343 14.45 -5.46 -9.45
N GLU A 344 13.14 -5.31 -9.31
CA GLU A 344 12.36 -5.90 -8.22
C GLU A 344 10.94 -6.25 -8.69
N ILE A 345 10.43 -7.41 -8.22
CA ILE A 345 9.03 -7.82 -8.39
C ILE A 345 8.45 -8.08 -7.01
N ILE A 346 7.39 -7.34 -6.64
CA ILE A 346 6.71 -7.48 -5.36
C ILE A 346 5.37 -8.16 -5.60
N TYR A 347 5.10 -9.23 -4.85
CA TYR A 347 3.84 -9.97 -4.88
C TYR A 347 3.03 -9.68 -3.62
N VAL A 348 1.90 -8.99 -3.77
CA VAL A 348 0.99 -8.62 -2.68
C VAL A 348 -0.15 -9.62 -2.62
N VAL A 349 0.01 -10.64 -1.81
CA VAL A 349 -0.85 -11.83 -1.78
C VAL A 349 -1.18 -12.26 -0.36
N ASP A 350 -2.12 -13.19 -0.19
CA ASP A 350 -2.46 -13.75 1.13
C ASP A 350 -1.24 -14.45 1.75
N LYS A 351 -0.97 -14.18 3.03
CA LYS A 351 0.18 -14.74 3.77
C LYS A 351 0.22 -16.27 3.76
N ARG A 352 -0.93 -16.94 3.59
CA ARG A 352 -1.01 -18.40 3.50
C ARG A 352 -0.30 -18.97 2.27
N GLN A 353 0.01 -18.15 1.28
CA GLN A 353 0.73 -18.54 0.05
C GLN A 353 2.26 -18.46 0.20
N GLU A 354 2.80 -18.22 1.39
CA GLU A 354 4.24 -18.04 1.60
C GLU A 354 5.07 -19.23 1.12
N LEU A 355 4.67 -20.46 1.46
CA LEU A 355 5.38 -21.66 1.00
C LEU A 355 5.37 -21.77 -0.53
N TYR A 356 4.23 -21.52 -1.15
CA TYR A 356 4.07 -21.54 -2.60
C TYR A 356 5.04 -20.56 -3.28
N PHE A 357 5.07 -19.30 -2.85
CA PHE A 357 5.97 -18.29 -3.43
C PHE A 357 7.45 -18.56 -3.09
N THR A 358 7.73 -19.16 -1.95
CA THR A 358 9.08 -19.65 -1.65
C THR A 358 9.55 -20.64 -2.71
N GLN A 359 8.72 -21.61 -3.08
CA GLN A 359 9.02 -22.58 -4.14
C GLN A 359 9.20 -21.89 -5.50
N VAL A 360 8.29 -21.01 -5.90
CA VAL A 360 8.35 -20.28 -7.18
C VAL A 360 9.62 -19.41 -7.25
N PHE A 361 9.93 -18.64 -6.22
CA PHE A 361 11.08 -17.73 -6.22
C PHE A 361 12.40 -18.50 -6.26
N ARG A 362 12.52 -19.56 -5.46
CA ARG A 362 13.73 -20.41 -5.47
C ARG A 362 13.90 -21.12 -6.83
N CYS A 363 12.81 -21.62 -7.40
CA CYS A 363 12.84 -22.20 -8.74
C CYS A 363 13.29 -21.17 -9.80
N ALA A 364 12.72 -19.97 -9.79
CA ALA A 364 13.09 -18.91 -10.72
C ALA A 364 14.57 -18.52 -10.63
N ARG A 365 15.11 -18.42 -9.41
CA ARG A 365 16.55 -18.13 -9.17
C ARG A 365 17.43 -19.27 -9.62
N LYS A 366 17.13 -20.49 -9.21
CA LYS A 366 17.92 -21.68 -9.49
C LYS A 366 18.00 -21.96 -11.00
N THR A 367 16.90 -21.78 -11.72
CA THR A 367 16.82 -22.05 -13.15
C THR A 367 17.20 -20.85 -14.02
N GLY A 368 17.63 -19.74 -13.43
CA GLY A 368 18.10 -18.55 -14.14
C GLY A 368 17.02 -17.78 -14.88
N LEU A 369 15.76 -17.84 -14.44
CA LEU A 369 14.65 -17.05 -15.00
C LEU A 369 14.75 -15.57 -14.61
N VAL A 370 15.44 -15.25 -13.53
CA VAL A 370 15.75 -13.89 -13.08
C VAL A 370 17.27 -13.71 -12.98
N LYS A 371 17.71 -12.48 -13.07
CA LYS A 371 19.10 -12.12 -12.83
C LYS A 371 19.46 -12.29 -11.34
N PRO A 372 20.73 -12.54 -10.99
CA PRO A 372 21.15 -12.64 -9.58
C PRO A 372 20.76 -11.42 -8.72
N GLU A 373 20.83 -10.23 -9.30
CA GLU A 373 20.51 -8.95 -8.66
C GLU A 373 19.01 -8.63 -8.60
N THR A 374 18.16 -9.31 -9.38
CA THR A 374 16.70 -9.08 -9.36
C THR A 374 16.10 -9.55 -8.04
N GLU A 375 15.41 -8.67 -7.35
CA GLU A 375 14.72 -9.01 -6.10
C GLU A 375 13.32 -9.56 -6.38
N LEU A 376 12.99 -10.71 -5.78
CA LEU A 376 11.64 -11.26 -5.74
C LEU A 376 11.14 -11.16 -4.30
N LYS A 377 10.11 -10.36 -4.08
CA LYS A 377 9.62 -10.04 -2.74
C LYS A 377 8.20 -10.53 -2.52
N PHE A 378 8.03 -11.34 -1.48
CA PHE A 378 6.73 -11.77 -0.99
C PHE A 378 6.22 -10.80 0.07
N LEU A 379 5.07 -10.17 -0.18
CA LEU A 379 4.37 -9.35 0.79
C LEU A 379 3.03 -10.01 1.13
N GLY A 380 3.08 -10.87 2.15
CA GLY A 380 1.91 -11.59 2.63
C GLY A 380 1.02 -10.73 3.52
N PHE A 381 -0.26 -10.61 3.21
CA PHE A 381 -1.22 -9.91 4.06
C PHE A 381 -2.12 -10.88 4.85
N GLY A 382 -2.55 -10.42 6.01
CA GLY A 382 -3.45 -11.13 6.90
C GLY A 382 -4.92 -11.03 6.47
N THR A 383 -5.78 -11.69 7.21
CA THR A 383 -7.22 -11.78 6.94
C THR A 383 -7.98 -10.59 7.53
N MET A 384 -8.94 -10.07 6.78
CA MET A 384 -9.96 -9.17 7.30
C MET A 384 -11.09 -10.01 7.91
N ASN A 385 -11.32 -9.84 9.20
CA ASN A 385 -12.28 -10.61 9.97
C ASN A 385 -13.50 -9.75 10.35
N GLY A 386 -14.63 -10.40 10.56
CA GLY A 386 -15.80 -9.78 11.18
C GLY A 386 -15.65 -9.64 12.71
N LYS A 387 -16.64 -9.04 13.37
CA LYS A 387 -16.68 -8.89 14.84
C LYS A 387 -16.63 -10.23 15.61
N ASP A 388 -17.00 -11.32 14.96
CA ASP A 388 -16.91 -12.68 15.50
C ASP A 388 -15.51 -13.32 15.40
N GLY A 389 -14.53 -12.57 14.89
CA GLY A 389 -13.15 -13.02 14.69
C GLY A 389 -12.96 -14.02 13.54
N LYS A 390 -14.00 -14.29 12.74
CA LYS A 390 -13.95 -15.16 11.57
C LYS A 390 -13.83 -14.33 10.29
N PRO A 391 -13.33 -14.91 9.17
CA PRO A 391 -13.30 -14.23 7.90
C PRO A 391 -14.64 -13.58 7.55
N PHE A 392 -14.60 -12.34 7.10
CA PHE A 392 -15.80 -11.54 6.85
C PHE A 392 -16.73 -12.20 5.84
N LYS A 393 -17.97 -12.46 6.22
CA LYS A 393 -18.99 -13.16 5.42
C LYS A 393 -20.31 -12.41 5.44
N THR A 394 -21.16 -12.68 4.45
CA THR A 394 -22.55 -12.23 4.47
C THR A 394 -23.33 -12.91 5.59
N ARG A 395 -24.48 -12.34 5.97
CA ARG A 395 -25.39 -12.93 6.96
C ARG A 395 -25.84 -14.34 6.58
N GLU A 396 -25.86 -14.66 5.29
CA GLU A 396 -26.23 -15.96 4.72
C GLU A 396 -25.05 -16.95 4.61
N GLY A 397 -23.86 -16.56 5.08
CA GLY A 397 -22.66 -17.41 5.15
C GLY A 397 -21.76 -17.41 3.91
N GLY A 398 -22.11 -16.65 2.86
CA GLY A 398 -21.28 -16.47 1.65
C GLY A 398 -20.18 -15.42 1.84
N VAL A 399 -19.22 -15.34 0.91
CA VAL A 399 -18.22 -14.27 0.87
C VAL A 399 -18.90 -12.97 0.43
N MET A 400 -18.71 -11.89 1.19
CA MET A 400 -19.31 -10.59 0.86
C MET A 400 -18.70 -10.02 -0.42
N ARG A 401 -19.56 -9.59 -1.35
CA ARG A 401 -19.12 -8.83 -2.53
C ARG A 401 -18.55 -7.49 -2.10
N LEU A 402 -17.45 -7.08 -2.75
CA LEU A 402 -16.80 -5.81 -2.44
C LEU A 402 -17.72 -4.61 -2.68
N GLU A 403 -18.47 -4.61 -3.77
CA GLU A 403 -19.45 -3.57 -4.09
C GLU A 403 -20.51 -3.39 -2.98
N HIS A 404 -20.93 -4.49 -2.34
CA HIS A 404 -21.89 -4.45 -1.25
C HIS A 404 -21.31 -3.77 -0.01
N LEU A 405 -20.06 -4.13 0.35
CA LEU A 405 -19.35 -3.50 1.47
C LEU A 405 -19.18 -2.00 1.25
N VAL A 406 -18.73 -1.60 0.06
CA VAL A 406 -18.55 -0.19 -0.29
C VAL A 406 -19.88 0.56 -0.16
N SER A 407 -20.97 -0.01 -0.71
CA SER A 407 -22.31 0.60 -0.63
C SER A 407 -22.83 0.73 0.81
N GLU A 408 -22.60 -0.25 1.68
CA GLU A 408 -22.97 -0.15 3.10
C GLU A 408 -22.23 1.00 3.80
N ILE A 409 -20.96 1.17 3.52
CA ILE A 409 -20.15 2.24 4.12
C ILE A 409 -20.53 3.61 3.55
N ASP A 410 -20.79 3.72 2.25
CA ASP A 410 -21.30 4.94 1.61
C ASP A 410 -22.61 5.39 2.26
N ASN A 411 -23.54 4.48 2.47
CA ASN A 411 -24.83 4.77 3.10
C ASN A 411 -24.67 5.21 4.57
N GLU A 412 -23.81 4.55 5.33
CA GLU A 412 -23.55 4.92 6.73
C GLU A 412 -22.90 6.32 6.81
N MET A 413 -21.95 6.61 5.92
CA MET A 413 -21.34 7.95 5.85
C MET A 413 -22.31 9.03 5.43
N LEU A 414 -23.16 8.76 4.44
CA LEU A 414 -24.21 9.72 4.03
C LEU A 414 -25.16 10.04 5.18
N LYS A 415 -25.57 9.03 5.94
CA LYS A 415 -26.41 9.21 7.13
C LYS A 415 -25.71 10.11 8.16
N LYS A 416 -24.46 9.81 8.52
CA LYS A 416 -23.68 10.58 9.51
C LYS A 416 -23.47 12.05 9.06
N ILE A 417 -23.13 12.27 7.79
CA ILE A 417 -22.94 13.62 7.24
C ILE A 417 -24.26 14.39 7.27
N THR A 418 -25.37 13.78 6.87
CA THR A 418 -26.70 14.39 6.88
C THR A 418 -27.18 14.72 8.30
N GLU A 419 -26.91 13.86 9.27
CA GLU A 419 -27.22 14.10 10.68
C GLU A 419 -26.39 15.27 11.25
N ASN A 420 -25.11 15.35 10.95
CA ASN A 420 -24.23 16.46 11.36
C ASN A 420 -24.67 17.79 10.74
N GLN A 421 -25.19 17.80 9.52
CA GLN A 421 -25.73 19.00 8.88
C GLN A 421 -26.98 19.56 9.56
N LYS A 422 -27.85 18.67 10.09
CA LYS A 422 -29.06 19.07 10.83
C LYS A 422 -28.75 19.73 12.17
N THR A 423 -27.62 19.41 12.77
CA THR A 423 -27.20 19.95 14.07
C THR A 423 -26.42 21.25 13.96
N LYS A 424 -25.84 21.54 12.80
CA LYS A 424 -25.11 22.80 12.51
C LYS A 424 -25.96 23.62 11.53
N GLU A 425 -26.71 24.60 12.03
CA GLU A 425 -27.41 25.56 11.18
C GLU A 425 -26.42 26.17 10.18
N ASN A 426 -26.64 25.91 8.86
CA ASN A 426 -25.97 26.54 7.71
C ASN A 426 -24.59 26.00 7.27
N LEU A 427 -24.47 24.75 6.91
CA LEU A 427 -23.36 24.37 6.01
C LEU A 427 -23.67 24.59 4.52
N GLY A 428 -24.94 24.78 4.13
CA GLY A 428 -25.33 25.12 2.76
C GLY A 428 -24.90 24.11 1.69
N ILE A 429 -24.71 22.84 2.07
CA ILE A 429 -24.27 21.76 1.16
C ILE A 429 -25.52 21.18 0.50
N SER A 430 -25.53 21.09 -0.83
CA SER A 430 -26.61 20.43 -1.57
C SER A 430 -26.67 18.92 -1.28
N GLU A 431 -27.81 18.28 -1.57
CA GLU A 431 -27.94 16.82 -1.41
C GLU A 431 -26.91 16.06 -2.28
N GLU A 432 -26.61 16.58 -3.46
CA GLU A 432 -25.65 15.99 -4.40
C GLU A 432 -24.22 16.12 -3.87
N GLU A 433 -23.85 17.28 -3.34
CA GLU A 433 -22.57 17.51 -2.68
C GLU A 433 -22.41 16.62 -1.43
N ALA A 434 -23.47 16.43 -0.65
CA ALA A 434 -23.46 15.52 0.51
C ALA A 434 -23.19 14.05 0.09
N LYS A 435 -23.77 13.61 -1.03
CA LYS A 435 -23.52 12.27 -1.57
C LYS A 435 -22.07 12.10 -2.04
N GLU A 436 -21.52 13.07 -2.75
CA GLU A 436 -20.12 13.03 -3.20
C GLU A 436 -19.14 13.08 -2.01
N THR A 437 -19.42 13.93 -1.03
CA THR A 437 -18.64 13.99 0.21
C THR A 437 -18.71 12.66 0.95
N ALA A 438 -19.89 12.04 1.06
CA ALA A 438 -20.05 10.74 1.71
C ALA A 438 -19.21 9.66 1.04
N LYS A 439 -19.19 9.57 -0.28
CA LYS A 439 -18.33 8.61 -1.01
C LYS A 439 -16.85 8.87 -0.75
N THR A 440 -16.41 10.12 -0.77
CA THR A 440 -15.01 10.48 -0.49
C THR A 440 -14.60 10.06 0.92
N VAL A 441 -15.44 10.33 1.90
CA VAL A 441 -15.17 9.97 3.31
C VAL A 441 -15.28 8.47 3.54
N ALA A 442 -16.21 7.79 2.86
CA ALA A 442 -16.34 6.33 2.91
C ALA A 442 -15.09 5.63 2.36
N LEU A 443 -14.55 6.11 1.23
CA LEU A 443 -13.30 5.59 0.68
C LEU A 443 -12.13 5.77 1.65
N ALA A 444 -12.03 6.92 2.30
CA ALA A 444 -11.04 7.16 3.34
C ALA A 444 -11.21 6.21 4.53
N ALA A 445 -12.45 5.96 4.98
CA ALA A 445 -12.75 5.03 6.06
C ALA A 445 -12.27 3.62 5.74
N ILE A 446 -12.53 3.13 4.52
CA ILE A 446 -12.09 1.80 4.06
C ILE A 446 -10.57 1.73 3.97
N LYS A 447 -9.96 2.63 3.21
CA LYS A 447 -8.52 2.58 2.92
C LYS A 447 -7.66 2.82 4.15
N TYR A 448 -7.98 3.84 4.93
CA TYR A 448 -7.26 4.09 6.17
C TYR A 448 -7.47 2.99 7.19
N GLY A 449 -8.70 2.50 7.32
CA GLY A 449 -9.04 1.40 8.21
C GLY A 449 -8.23 0.12 7.92
N ASP A 450 -8.03 -0.22 6.66
CA ASP A 450 -7.16 -1.33 6.25
C ASP A 450 -5.67 -1.00 6.43
N LEU A 451 -5.20 0.09 5.82
CA LEU A 451 -3.78 0.46 5.75
C LEU A 451 -3.16 0.85 7.10
N SER A 452 -3.96 1.24 8.08
CA SER A 452 -3.47 1.51 9.44
C SER A 452 -3.01 0.25 10.18
N ASN A 453 -3.35 -0.94 9.67
CA ASN A 453 -2.87 -2.21 10.18
C ASN A 453 -1.60 -2.64 9.44
N GLN A 454 -0.66 -3.24 10.18
CA GLN A 454 0.49 -3.89 9.56
C GLN A 454 -0.02 -4.97 8.59
N ALA A 455 0.50 -4.99 7.36
CA ALA A 455 -0.01 -5.86 6.29
C ALA A 455 -0.14 -7.33 6.70
N SER A 456 0.87 -7.91 7.36
CA SER A 456 0.90 -9.32 7.79
C SER A 456 -0.07 -9.67 8.92
N LYS A 457 -0.69 -8.69 9.56
CA LYS A 457 -1.62 -8.91 10.67
C LYS A 457 -3.05 -9.10 10.18
N ASP A 458 -3.77 -10.00 10.85
CA ASP A 458 -5.22 -10.06 10.76
C ASP A 458 -5.82 -8.89 11.53
N TYR A 459 -6.97 -8.39 11.09
CA TYR A 459 -7.67 -7.34 11.81
C TYR A 459 -9.20 -7.53 11.76
N ILE A 460 -9.89 -6.88 12.68
CA ILE A 460 -11.36 -6.89 12.73
C ILE A 460 -11.87 -5.65 11.99
N PHE A 461 -12.66 -5.89 10.95
CA PHE A 461 -13.40 -4.86 10.25
C PHE A 461 -14.67 -4.50 11.03
N ASP A 462 -14.76 -3.26 11.46
CA ASP A 462 -15.90 -2.71 12.19
C ASP A 462 -16.35 -1.40 11.52
N ILE A 463 -17.51 -1.44 10.87
CA ILE A 463 -18.05 -0.28 10.13
C ILE A 463 -18.23 0.91 11.08
N ASP A 464 -18.78 0.71 12.27
CA ASP A 464 -19.03 1.78 13.24
C ASP A 464 -17.73 2.49 13.65
N ARG A 465 -16.69 1.70 13.90
CA ARG A 465 -15.36 2.21 14.24
C ARG A 465 -14.72 2.95 13.07
N PHE A 466 -14.73 2.36 11.88
CA PHE A 466 -14.01 2.93 10.71
C PHE A 466 -14.68 4.18 10.17
N THR A 467 -15.99 4.32 10.36
CA THR A 467 -16.77 5.50 9.98
C THR A 467 -16.88 6.56 11.08
N SER A 468 -16.18 6.38 12.20
CA SER A 468 -16.14 7.37 13.28
C SER A 468 -15.30 8.59 12.90
N PHE A 469 -15.76 9.77 13.27
CA PHE A 469 -15.01 11.03 13.17
C PHE A 469 -14.04 11.27 14.34
N GLU A 470 -13.96 10.33 15.25
CA GLU A 470 -13.09 10.38 16.42
C GLU A 470 -12.15 9.17 16.43
N GLY A 471 -10.96 9.35 17.01
CA GLY A 471 -9.95 8.32 17.12
C GLY A 471 -9.12 8.14 15.85
N ASN A 472 -8.43 7.02 15.75
CA ASN A 472 -7.51 6.72 14.64
C ASN A 472 -8.27 6.16 13.44
N THR A 473 -8.90 7.05 12.66
CA THR A 473 -9.78 6.72 11.52
C THR A 473 -9.53 7.64 10.32
N GLY A 474 -9.90 7.17 9.14
CA GLY A 474 -9.86 7.99 7.91
C GLY A 474 -10.72 9.26 8.03
N PRO A 475 -11.99 9.17 8.45
CA PRO A 475 -12.82 10.34 8.66
C PRO A 475 -12.24 11.38 9.63
N TYR A 476 -11.55 10.97 10.69
CA TYR A 476 -10.86 11.88 11.60
C TYR A 476 -9.75 12.68 10.90
N ILE A 477 -8.94 12.00 10.08
CA ILE A 477 -7.89 12.67 9.30
C ILE A 477 -8.50 13.68 8.33
N LEU A 478 -9.55 13.29 7.59
CA LEU A 478 -10.24 14.20 6.67
C LEU A 478 -10.87 15.39 7.38
N TYR A 479 -11.48 15.16 8.53
CA TYR A 479 -12.04 16.24 9.36
C TYR A 479 -10.97 17.24 9.79
N THR A 480 -9.79 16.77 10.14
CA THR A 480 -8.64 17.63 10.46
C THR A 480 -8.22 18.48 9.26
N ILE A 481 -8.10 17.88 8.07
CA ILE A 481 -7.76 18.60 6.83
C ILE A 481 -8.83 19.65 6.49
N VAL A 482 -10.10 19.30 6.57
CA VAL A 482 -11.22 20.22 6.29
C VAL A 482 -11.24 21.38 7.29
N ARG A 483 -10.92 21.13 8.57
CA ARG A 483 -10.76 22.19 9.58
C ARG A 483 -9.65 23.18 9.19
N ILE A 484 -8.50 22.68 8.75
CA ILE A 484 -7.42 23.54 8.27
C ILE A 484 -7.88 24.37 7.07
N LYS A 485 -8.50 23.74 6.07
CA LYS A 485 -9.07 24.43 4.89
C LYS A 485 -10.03 25.55 5.31
N SER A 486 -10.92 25.28 6.25
CA SER A 486 -11.88 26.28 6.76
C SER A 486 -11.19 27.50 7.41
N ILE A 487 -10.10 27.28 8.16
CA ILE A 487 -9.32 28.38 8.76
C ILE A 487 -8.66 29.21 7.67
N LEU A 488 -8.02 28.58 6.70
CA LEU A 488 -7.36 29.25 5.58
C LEU A 488 -8.35 30.05 4.73
N HIS A 489 -9.53 29.50 4.40
CA HIS A 489 -10.58 30.22 3.70
C HIS A 489 -11.04 31.46 4.46
N LYS A 490 -11.33 31.34 5.77
CA LYS A 490 -11.71 32.50 6.61
C LYS A 490 -10.65 33.59 6.64
N TYR A 491 -9.36 33.21 6.67
CA TYR A 491 -8.26 34.16 6.64
C TYR A 491 -8.22 34.93 5.31
N HIS A 492 -8.39 34.24 4.18
CA HIS A 492 -8.44 34.86 2.85
C HIS A 492 -9.72 35.70 2.63
N ASP A 493 -10.86 35.25 3.13
CA ASP A 493 -12.13 36.00 3.06
C ASP A 493 -12.07 37.35 3.77
N LEU A 494 -11.18 37.49 4.77
CA LEU A 494 -10.87 38.75 5.43
C LEU A 494 -9.95 39.68 4.60
N GLY A 495 -9.60 39.27 3.37
CA GLY A 495 -8.67 40.00 2.49
C GLY A 495 -7.20 39.93 2.94
N LYS A 496 -6.86 38.99 3.82
CA LYS A 496 -5.49 38.82 4.33
C LYS A 496 -4.72 37.81 3.46
N SER A 497 -3.40 37.98 3.39
CA SER A 497 -2.47 37.07 2.72
C SER A 497 -1.23 36.84 3.56
N ALA A 498 -0.76 35.61 3.58
CA ALA A 498 0.53 35.22 4.16
C ALA A 498 1.60 34.97 3.10
N GLU A 499 1.34 35.35 1.83
CA GLU A 499 2.30 35.21 0.73
C GLU A 499 3.61 35.92 1.07
N GLY A 500 4.74 35.25 0.85
CA GLY A 500 6.07 35.76 1.17
C GLY A 500 6.44 35.75 2.66
N ALA A 501 5.52 35.41 3.55
CA ALA A 501 5.85 35.25 4.97
C ALA A 501 6.61 33.95 5.21
N VAL A 502 7.42 33.93 6.26
CA VAL A 502 8.26 32.79 6.67
C VAL A 502 7.74 32.24 8.00
N ILE A 503 7.84 30.94 8.17
CA ILE A 503 7.58 30.29 9.46
C ILE A 503 8.67 30.73 10.45
N THR A 504 8.26 31.29 11.58
CA THR A 504 9.14 31.80 12.65
C THR A 504 9.28 30.79 13.79
N SER A 505 10.18 31.05 14.72
CA SER A 505 10.33 30.26 15.94
C SER A 505 8.98 30.08 16.65
N SER A 506 8.76 28.90 17.21
CA SER A 506 7.53 28.58 17.93
C SER A 506 7.29 29.46 19.15
N HIS A 507 6.04 29.84 19.39
CA HIS A 507 5.60 30.64 20.52
C HIS A 507 4.93 29.82 21.63
N SER A 508 4.75 28.52 21.40
CA SER A 508 4.16 27.58 22.35
C SER A 508 4.71 26.17 22.16
N GLU A 509 4.55 25.33 23.18
CA GLU A 509 4.94 23.93 23.15
C GLU A 509 4.14 23.17 22.08
N SER A 510 2.83 23.43 21.94
CA SER A 510 1.99 22.79 20.93
C SER A 510 2.37 23.18 19.49
N GLU A 511 2.82 24.43 19.27
CA GLU A 511 3.36 24.86 17.98
C GLU A 511 4.68 24.13 17.66
N LYS A 512 5.58 24.04 18.65
CA LYS A 512 6.83 23.31 18.51
C LYS A 512 6.59 21.84 18.21
N ASN A 513 5.66 21.20 18.91
CA ASN A 513 5.29 19.81 18.66
C ASN A 513 4.75 19.58 17.26
N LEU A 514 3.95 20.50 16.73
CA LEU A 514 3.48 20.44 15.34
C LEU A 514 4.65 20.51 14.35
N MET A 515 5.60 21.41 14.57
CA MET A 515 6.81 21.51 13.73
C MET A 515 7.69 20.26 13.82
N LEU A 516 7.83 19.67 15.02
CA LEU A 516 8.56 18.40 15.20
C LEU A 516 7.91 17.25 14.43
N GLU A 517 6.57 17.14 14.46
CA GLU A 517 5.88 16.11 13.67
C GLU A 517 6.06 16.34 12.17
N LEU A 518 5.92 17.56 11.66
CA LEU A 518 6.17 17.89 10.27
C LEU A 518 7.58 17.48 9.83
N SER A 519 8.58 17.73 10.64
CA SER A 519 9.99 17.46 10.30
C SER A 519 10.33 15.98 10.06
N LYS A 520 9.45 15.07 10.44
CA LYS A 520 9.61 13.61 10.26
C LYS A 520 9.19 13.11 8.88
N PHE A 521 8.53 13.93 8.07
CA PHE A 521 7.86 13.50 6.83
C PHE A 521 8.75 12.68 5.90
N ASN A 522 9.92 13.22 5.51
CA ASN A 522 10.82 12.54 4.56
C ASN A 522 11.31 11.18 5.08
N ALA A 523 11.67 11.10 6.37
CA ALA A 523 12.09 9.86 7.00
C ALA A 523 10.96 8.81 7.03
N VAL A 524 9.72 9.24 7.29
CA VAL A 524 8.55 8.36 7.30
C VAL A 524 8.27 7.80 5.91
N ILE A 525 8.27 8.65 4.87
CA ILE A 525 7.99 8.21 3.50
C ILE A 525 9.05 7.23 3.00
N GLU A 526 10.33 7.55 3.17
CA GLU A 526 11.42 6.65 2.78
C GLU A 526 11.37 5.32 3.55
N GLY A 527 11.11 5.37 4.86
CA GLY A 527 10.98 4.17 5.68
C GLY A 527 9.74 3.34 5.34
N ALA A 528 8.63 3.97 5.00
CA ALA A 528 7.42 3.28 4.55
C ALA A 528 7.64 2.53 3.24
N PHE A 529 8.38 3.11 2.30
CA PHE A 529 8.74 2.45 1.05
C PHE A 529 9.73 1.30 1.28
N ALA A 530 10.82 1.55 2.00
CA ALA A 530 11.86 0.55 2.26
C ALA A 530 11.31 -0.73 2.91
N ASP A 531 10.37 -0.57 3.83
CA ASP A 531 9.73 -1.67 4.55
C ASP A 531 8.42 -2.17 3.89
N THR A 532 8.03 -1.59 2.75
CA THR A 532 6.72 -1.84 2.12
C THR A 532 5.56 -1.76 3.13
N ALA A 533 5.55 -0.68 3.92
CA ALA A 533 4.74 -0.55 5.13
C ALA A 533 3.89 0.73 5.15
N PRO A 534 2.78 0.81 4.37
CA PRO A 534 1.90 1.97 4.37
C PRO A 534 1.36 2.37 5.75
N HIS A 535 1.25 1.43 6.69
CA HIS A 535 0.80 1.70 8.06
C HIS A 535 1.67 2.72 8.80
N LYS A 536 2.94 2.88 8.40
CA LYS A 536 3.82 3.92 8.96
C LYS A 536 3.36 5.32 8.59
N ILE A 537 2.84 5.50 7.38
CA ILE A 537 2.24 6.77 6.95
C ILE A 537 0.95 7.03 7.75
N CYS A 538 0.11 6.01 7.95
CA CYS A 538 -1.09 6.13 8.77
C CYS A 538 -0.78 6.58 10.20
N SER A 539 0.20 5.94 10.85
CA SER A 539 0.64 6.36 12.20
C SER A 539 1.13 7.80 12.22
N TYR A 540 1.95 8.16 11.25
CA TYR A 540 2.51 9.51 11.12
C TYR A 540 1.42 10.57 10.97
N ILE A 541 0.48 10.40 10.05
CA ILE A 541 -0.57 11.41 9.84
C ILE A 541 -1.57 11.49 11.00
N TYR A 542 -1.76 10.41 11.75
CA TYR A 542 -2.54 10.44 12.98
C TYR A 542 -1.85 11.29 14.04
N ASP A 543 -0.54 11.11 14.25
CA ASP A 543 0.24 11.91 15.19
C ASP A 543 0.30 13.38 14.76
N LEU A 544 0.48 13.64 13.47
CA LEU A 544 0.47 14.99 12.89
C LEU A 544 -0.90 15.68 13.07
N ALA A 545 -1.99 14.95 12.83
CA ALA A 545 -3.35 15.46 13.05
C ALA A 545 -3.60 15.81 14.52
N ASN A 546 -3.14 14.97 15.44
CA ASN A 546 -3.24 15.24 16.88
C ASN A 546 -2.41 16.45 17.29
N ALA A 547 -1.19 16.58 16.78
CA ALA A 547 -0.33 17.75 17.05
C ALA A 547 -0.98 19.05 16.54
N PHE A 548 -1.56 19.02 15.32
CA PHE A 548 -2.31 20.16 14.81
C PHE A 548 -3.53 20.48 15.67
N ASN A 549 -4.32 19.50 16.08
CA ASN A 549 -5.51 19.73 16.88
C ASN A 549 -5.15 20.31 18.26
N SER A 550 -4.07 19.88 18.89
CA SER A 550 -3.55 20.49 20.12
C SER A 550 -3.18 21.97 19.91
N PHE A 551 -2.39 22.26 18.87
CA PHE A 551 -2.04 23.62 18.49
C PHE A 551 -3.28 24.50 18.22
N TYR A 552 -4.25 23.99 17.47
CA TYR A 552 -5.50 24.70 17.16
C TYR A 552 -6.32 25.04 18.44
N HIS A 553 -6.40 24.12 19.38
CA HIS A 553 -7.16 24.35 20.63
C HIS A 553 -6.48 25.33 21.59
N GLU A 554 -5.17 25.37 21.60
CA GLU A 554 -4.39 26.22 22.48
C GLU A 554 -4.09 27.63 21.93
N THR A 555 -4.22 27.80 20.59
CA THR A 555 -3.79 29.00 19.87
C THR A 555 -4.95 29.73 19.24
N LYS A 556 -5.07 31.03 19.52
CA LYS A 556 -6.08 31.92 18.91
C LYS A 556 -5.60 32.42 17.53
N ILE A 557 -5.44 31.53 16.56
CA ILE A 557 -4.84 31.81 15.24
C ILE A 557 -5.47 33.04 14.55
N MET A 558 -6.79 33.10 14.48
CA MET A 558 -7.50 34.16 13.74
C MET A 558 -7.53 35.50 14.48
N SER A 559 -7.35 35.51 15.77
CA SER A 559 -7.34 36.70 16.62
C SER A 559 -5.95 37.05 17.16
N GLU A 560 -4.88 36.48 16.58
CA GLU A 560 -3.51 36.89 16.89
C GLU A 560 -3.31 38.33 16.43
N GLU A 561 -2.81 39.19 17.35
CA GLU A 561 -2.64 40.62 17.12
C GLU A 561 -1.34 40.94 16.40
N ASP A 562 -0.27 40.14 16.61
CA ASP A 562 0.98 40.29 15.91
C ASP A 562 0.82 39.67 14.49
N GLU A 563 0.83 40.53 13.49
CA GLU A 563 0.64 40.16 12.09
C GLU A 563 1.74 39.19 11.60
N THR A 564 2.99 39.35 12.08
CA THR A 564 4.09 38.46 11.71
C THR A 564 3.87 37.05 12.26
N VAL A 565 3.45 36.96 13.52
CA VAL A 565 3.12 35.70 14.17
C VAL A 565 1.91 35.05 13.52
N GLN A 566 0.85 35.83 13.26
CA GLN A 566 -0.33 35.32 12.57
C GLN A 566 0.00 34.73 11.19
N LYS A 567 0.80 35.43 10.38
CA LYS A 567 1.25 34.94 9.07
C LYS A 567 2.09 33.68 9.18
N SER A 568 2.95 33.58 10.21
CA SER A 568 3.70 32.36 10.49
C SER A 568 2.76 31.18 10.78
N TYR A 569 1.74 31.38 11.61
CA TYR A 569 0.71 30.34 11.85
C TYR A 569 0.02 29.90 10.56
N ILE A 570 -0.39 30.85 9.71
CA ILE A 570 -1.04 30.53 8.43
C ILE A 570 -0.11 29.73 7.52
N ARG A 571 1.18 30.09 7.42
CA ARG A 571 2.16 29.32 6.65
C ARG A 571 2.36 27.91 7.20
N LEU A 572 2.37 27.76 8.51
CA LEU A 572 2.45 26.47 9.16
C LEU A 572 1.21 25.60 8.88
N LEU A 573 0.01 26.20 8.86
CA LEU A 573 -1.23 25.51 8.47
C LEU A 573 -1.23 25.08 7.01
N GLU A 574 -0.78 25.94 6.11
CA GLU A 574 -0.64 25.60 4.68
C GLU A 574 0.27 24.39 4.47
N LEU A 575 1.42 24.38 5.14
CA LEU A 575 2.36 23.24 5.09
C LEU A 575 1.72 21.98 5.69
N THR A 576 1.09 22.08 6.85
CA THR A 576 0.43 20.94 7.51
C THR A 576 -0.65 20.34 6.62
N LYS A 577 -1.51 21.18 6.00
CA LYS A 577 -2.51 20.74 5.03
C LYS A 577 -1.86 19.99 3.87
N SER A 578 -0.85 20.56 3.26
CA SER A 578 -0.20 20.00 2.06
C SER A 578 0.50 18.67 2.37
N VAL A 579 1.15 18.55 3.52
CA VAL A 579 1.77 17.28 3.98
C VAL A 579 0.71 16.21 4.24
N LEU A 580 -0.40 16.56 4.89
CA LEU A 580 -1.52 15.63 5.12
C LEU A 580 -2.15 15.19 3.80
N GLU A 581 -2.45 16.11 2.88
CA GLU A 581 -3.04 15.81 1.57
C GLU A 581 -2.12 14.93 0.71
N THR A 582 -0.82 15.21 0.70
CA THR A 582 0.16 14.35 0.01
C THR A 582 0.20 12.95 0.64
N SER A 583 0.21 12.87 1.96
CA SER A 583 0.23 11.59 2.66
C SER A 583 -1.00 10.73 2.37
N ILE A 584 -2.20 11.31 2.37
CA ILE A 584 -3.43 10.57 2.06
C ILE A 584 -3.51 10.19 0.58
N ASP A 585 -2.96 10.99 -0.34
CA ASP A 585 -2.84 10.60 -1.75
C ASP A 585 -1.95 9.36 -1.91
N LEU A 586 -0.85 9.26 -1.17
CA LEU A 586 -0.01 8.06 -1.14
C LEU A 586 -0.73 6.82 -0.58
N LEU A 587 -1.75 7.02 0.26
CA LEU A 587 -2.66 5.98 0.74
C LEU A 587 -3.83 5.71 -0.22
N GLY A 588 -3.99 6.54 -1.25
CA GLY A 588 -4.98 6.36 -2.32
C GLY A 588 -6.35 6.96 -2.06
N PHE A 589 -6.47 7.99 -1.25
CA PHE A 589 -7.72 8.74 -1.06
C PHE A 589 -7.47 10.25 -0.95
N SER A 590 -8.51 11.04 -0.95
CA SER A 590 -8.46 12.50 -0.96
C SER A 590 -9.40 13.10 0.08
N ALA A 591 -9.23 14.39 0.36
CA ALA A 591 -10.10 15.13 1.28
C ALA A 591 -11.13 15.97 0.50
N PRO A 592 -12.39 16.07 0.99
CA PRO A 592 -13.36 16.99 0.46
C PRO A 592 -13.02 18.43 0.85
N GLU A 593 -13.68 19.40 0.19
CA GLU A 593 -13.52 20.80 0.55
C GLU A 593 -14.28 21.17 1.83
N ARG A 594 -15.43 20.54 2.03
CA ARG A 594 -16.31 20.73 3.19
C ARG A 594 -16.86 19.40 3.68
N MET A 595 -17.13 19.33 4.98
CA MET A 595 -17.61 18.10 5.59
C MET A 595 -18.47 18.37 6.84
#